data_5d0ad01c8794bfeeb477a1b4077b73db
#
_entry.id   5d0ad01c8794bfeeb477a1b4077b73db
#
_cell.length_a   1.000
_cell.length_b   1.000
_cell.length_c   1.000
_cell.angle_alpha   90.00
_cell.angle_beta   90.00
_cell.angle_gamma   90.00
#
_symmetry.space_group_name_H-M   'P 1'
#
loop_
_entity.id
_entity.type
_entity.pdbx_description
1 polymer ?
#
loop_
_entity_poly.entity_id
_entity_poly.type
_entity_poly.pdbx_seq_one_letter_code
_entity_poly.pdbx_strand_id
1 'polypeptide(L)'
;LFSCTCFADYNHRQMYVYQDVEKWAGEGLIDELYPMIYAAAAEEHIERADEIAAGIGKSCRLVLGLGTYDGQTPEIVAEQAVYNRTAGGNGNSIFALPYTQVFGFDGLYAEGLYRTPAVHTDDCGAAMPAFLAELCETIDSTYLYLCPDCGAERIREKIAAAADELAGLGGAADDESRLAYWQQAAQTMRSLREALDDAGVEARVQADLLDRMAYIEQIIARNIAAVQRRLR
;
A
#
# COMPACT_ATOMS: atom_id res chain seq x y z
N LEU A 1 -6.08 -17.48 -3.85
CA LEU A 1 -6.60 -16.12 -3.82
C LEU A 1 -7.78 -15.96 -4.75
N PHE A 2 -8.85 -15.34 -4.26
CA PHE A 2 -10.01 -14.97 -5.06
C PHE A 2 -10.16 -13.45 -5.06
N SER A 3 -10.10 -12.83 -6.23
CA SER A 3 -10.21 -11.39 -6.40
C SER A 3 -11.40 -11.04 -7.30
N CYS A 4 -11.99 -9.87 -7.07
CA CYS A 4 -13.03 -9.34 -7.94
C CYS A 4 -12.89 -7.84 -8.15
N THR A 5 -13.42 -7.36 -9.28
CA THR A 5 -13.63 -5.94 -9.52
C THR A 5 -15.02 -5.52 -9.06
N CYS A 6 -15.20 -4.25 -8.73
CA CYS A 6 -16.51 -3.69 -8.48
C CYS A 6 -16.61 -2.25 -9.02
N PHE A 7 -17.84 -1.77 -9.20
CA PHE A 7 -18.07 -0.35 -9.40
C PHE A 7 -17.75 0.43 -8.13
N ALA A 8 -17.17 1.61 -8.27
CA ALA A 8 -16.80 2.45 -7.14
C ALA A 8 -18.02 3.09 -6.48
N ASP A 9 -18.96 3.59 -7.27
CA ASP A 9 -20.17 4.23 -6.76
C ASP A 9 -21.06 3.24 -6.00
N TYR A 10 -21.36 3.55 -4.72
CA TYR A 10 -22.13 2.66 -3.84
C TYR A 10 -23.54 2.38 -4.38
N ASN A 11 -24.26 3.43 -4.81
CA ASN A 11 -25.62 3.26 -5.29
C ASN A 11 -25.68 2.43 -6.57
N HIS A 12 -24.75 2.70 -7.50
CA HIS A 12 -24.65 1.91 -8.73
C HIS A 12 -24.33 0.45 -8.41
N ARG A 13 -23.36 0.22 -7.52
CA ARG A 13 -22.92 -1.11 -7.09
C ARG A 13 -24.06 -1.91 -6.46
N GLN A 14 -24.78 -1.33 -5.53
CA GLN A 14 -25.84 -2.01 -4.77
C GLN A 14 -27.14 -2.16 -5.57
N MET A 15 -27.59 -1.10 -6.24
CA MET A 15 -28.96 -1.03 -6.78
C MET A 15 -29.08 -1.50 -8.23
N TYR A 16 -28.01 -1.38 -9.04
CA TYR A 16 -28.08 -1.69 -10.46
C TYR A 16 -27.34 -2.96 -10.87
N VAL A 17 -26.23 -3.27 -10.20
CA VAL A 17 -25.42 -4.46 -10.54
C VAL A 17 -25.32 -5.49 -9.40
N TYR A 18 -25.94 -5.20 -8.26
CA TYR A 18 -26.07 -6.12 -7.12
C TYR A 18 -24.74 -6.67 -6.58
N GLN A 19 -23.71 -5.81 -6.54
CA GLN A 19 -22.39 -6.12 -6.00
C GLN A 19 -22.32 -5.74 -4.52
N ASP A 20 -22.62 -6.67 -3.62
CA ASP A 20 -22.54 -6.48 -2.15
C ASP A 20 -21.14 -6.85 -1.66
N VAL A 21 -20.17 -6.04 -2.06
CA VAL A 21 -18.73 -6.32 -1.80
C VAL A 21 -18.37 -6.22 -0.33
N GLU A 22 -19.04 -5.38 0.43
CA GLU A 22 -18.87 -5.26 1.88
C GLU A 22 -19.24 -6.56 2.58
N LYS A 23 -20.33 -7.16 2.17
CA LYS A 23 -20.76 -8.47 2.67
C LYS A 23 -19.79 -9.56 2.24
N TRP A 24 -19.42 -9.61 0.95
CA TRP A 24 -18.51 -10.64 0.45
C TRP A 24 -17.15 -10.58 1.14
N ALA A 25 -16.61 -9.38 1.37
CA ALA A 25 -15.38 -9.19 2.13
C ALA A 25 -15.54 -9.58 3.59
N GLY A 26 -16.64 -9.15 4.23
CA GLY A 26 -16.93 -9.47 5.64
C GLY A 26 -17.11 -10.96 5.92
N GLU A 27 -17.72 -11.69 4.98
CA GLU A 27 -17.92 -13.15 5.03
C GLU A 27 -16.66 -13.94 4.60
N GLY A 28 -15.60 -13.24 4.13
CA GLY A 28 -14.36 -13.88 3.68
C GLY A 28 -14.47 -14.60 2.34
N LEU A 29 -15.45 -14.22 1.51
CA LEU A 29 -15.67 -14.82 0.19
C LEU A 29 -14.66 -14.29 -0.87
N ILE A 30 -14.04 -13.13 -0.60
CA ILE A 30 -13.03 -12.53 -1.46
C ILE A 30 -11.78 -12.19 -0.66
N ASP A 31 -10.62 -12.38 -1.26
CA ASP A 31 -9.32 -12.05 -0.68
C ASP A 31 -8.89 -10.64 -1.06
N GLU A 32 -9.26 -10.19 -2.27
CA GLU A 32 -8.86 -8.89 -2.84
C GLU A 32 -10.02 -8.24 -3.57
N LEU A 33 -10.16 -6.92 -3.39
CA LEU A 33 -11.14 -6.08 -4.07
C LEU A 33 -10.44 -5.03 -4.95
N TYR A 34 -10.88 -4.91 -6.20
CA TYR A 34 -10.38 -3.97 -7.20
C TYR A 34 -11.50 -3.00 -7.61
N PRO A 35 -11.76 -1.93 -6.84
CA PRO A 35 -12.76 -0.93 -7.20
C PRO A 35 -12.32 -0.15 -8.43
N MET A 36 -13.21 -0.01 -9.41
CA MET A 36 -12.98 0.75 -10.64
C MET A 36 -13.23 2.25 -10.39
N ILE A 37 -12.28 2.93 -9.72
CA ILE A 37 -12.35 4.37 -9.41
C ILE A 37 -11.65 5.15 -10.53
N TYR A 38 -12.26 5.22 -11.70
CA TYR A 38 -11.68 5.90 -12.85
C TYR A 38 -12.13 7.38 -12.90
N ALA A 39 -11.88 8.11 -11.81
CA ALA A 39 -12.30 9.51 -11.66
C ALA A 39 -11.34 10.45 -12.41
N ALA A 40 -11.91 11.46 -13.06
CA ALA A 40 -11.14 12.48 -13.79
C ALA A 40 -10.55 13.57 -12.85
N ALA A 41 -11.07 13.70 -11.63
CA ALA A 41 -10.61 14.63 -10.61
C ALA A 41 -10.07 13.88 -9.39
N ALA A 42 -9.09 14.46 -8.70
CA ALA A 42 -8.53 13.85 -7.49
C ALA A 42 -9.54 13.77 -6.35
N GLU A 43 -10.34 14.81 -6.17
CA GLU A 43 -11.35 14.90 -5.11
C GLU A 43 -12.42 13.79 -5.23
N GLU A 44 -12.89 13.51 -6.45
CA GLU A 44 -13.85 12.43 -6.69
C GLU A 44 -13.23 11.06 -6.40
N HIS A 45 -11.96 10.88 -6.74
CA HIS A 45 -11.23 9.66 -6.42
C HIS A 45 -11.09 9.45 -4.91
N ILE A 46 -10.73 10.50 -4.18
CA ILE A 46 -10.57 10.50 -2.73
C ILE A 46 -11.88 10.07 -2.05
N GLU A 47 -12.99 10.72 -2.41
CA GLU A 47 -14.32 10.43 -1.84
C GLU A 47 -14.69 8.95 -2.01
N ARG A 48 -14.51 8.41 -3.21
CA ARG A 48 -14.85 7.01 -3.52
C ARG A 48 -13.89 6.02 -2.87
N ALA A 49 -12.61 6.34 -2.80
CA ALA A 49 -11.62 5.51 -2.13
C ALA A 49 -11.90 5.38 -0.63
N ASP A 50 -12.24 6.50 0.03
CA ASP A 50 -12.60 6.55 1.44
C ASP A 50 -13.88 5.77 1.73
N GLU A 51 -14.92 5.94 0.91
CA GLU A 51 -16.20 5.22 1.05
C GLU A 51 -15.97 3.71 1.03
N ILE A 52 -15.25 3.20 0.02
CA ILE A 52 -14.97 1.77 -0.11
C ILE A 52 -14.06 1.28 1.02
N ALA A 53 -13.00 2.02 1.35
CA ALA A 53 -12.10 1.64 2.42
C ALA A 53 -12.80 1.56 3.78
N ALA A 54 -13.74 2.48 4.06
CA ALA A 54 -14.58 2.45 5.26
C ALA A 54 -15.54 1.26 5.26
N GLY A 55 -16.17 0.95 4.12
CA GLY A 55 -17.14 -0.14 3.98
C GLY A 55 -16.53 -1.52 4.18
N ILE A 56 -15.37 -1.79 3.59
CA ILE A 56 -14.71 -3.10 3.73
C ILE A 56 -13.80 -3.20 4.96
N GLY A 57 -13.38 -2.08 5.55
CA GLY A 57 -12.44 -2.05 6.68
C GLY A 57 -11.16 -2.83 6.39
N LYS A 58 -10.85 -3.84 7.22
CA LYS A 58 -9.71 -4.77 7.05
C LYS A 58 -10.13 -6.14 6.51
N SER A 59 -11.34 -6.25 5.97
CA SER A 59 -11.93 -7.54 5.61
C SER A 59 -11.30 -8.21 4.40
N CYS A 60 -10.72 -7.45 3.45
CA CYS A 60 -9.92 -7.98 2.35
C CYS A 60 -8.83 -6.98 1.96
N ARG A 61 -7.94 -7.37 1.05
CA ARG A 61 -6.99 -6.46 0.43
C ARG A 61 -7.72 -5.51 -0.52
N LEU A 62 -7.24 -4.27 -0.58
CA LEU A 62 -7.83 -3.21 -1.40
C LEU A 62 -6.81 -2.73 -2.42
N VAL A 63 -7.09 -2.92 -3.70
CA VAL A 63 -6.26 -2.47 -4.82
C VAL A 63 -7.06 -1.47 -5.64
N LEU A 64 -6.80 -0.18 -5.42
CA LEU A 64 -7.63 0.91 -5.94
C LEU A 64 -7.35 1.19 -7.42
N GLY A 65 -8.42 1.31 -8.22
CA GLY A 65 -8.34 1.49 -9.66
C GLY A 65 -7.98 2.92 -10.06
N LEU A 66 -7.06 3.06 -11.00
CA LEU A 66 -6.63 4.31 -11.63
C LEU A 66 -6.94 4.27 -13.13
N GLY A 67 -7.58 5.31 -13.64
CA GLY A 67 -7.76 5.50 -15.08
C GLY A 67 -6.55 6.17 -15.71
N THR A 68 -6.19 5.77 -16.94
CA THR A 68 -5.11 6.39 -17.73
C THR A 68 -5.57 6.66 -19.16
N TYR A 69 -6.82 7.03 -19.33
CA TYR A 69 -7.43 7.30 -20.64
C TYR A 69 -7.70 8.79 -20.82
N ASP A 70 -8.37 9.16 -21.89
CA ASP A 70 -8.63 10.55 -22.27
C ASP A 70 -9.24 11.37 -21.12
N GLY A 71 -8.70 12.56 -20.87
CA GLY A 71 -9.09 13.44 -19.76
C GLY A 71 -8.34 13.26 -18.46
N GLN A 72 -7.53 12.18 -18.32
CA GLN A 72 -6.61 12.02 -17.20
C GLN A 72 -5.26 12.69 -17.49
N THR A 73 -4.64 13.28 -16.48
CA THR A 73 -3.25 13.79 -16.60
C THR A 73 -2.31 13.03 -15.67
N PRO A 74 -1.00 12.95 -16.00
CA PRO A 74 -0.02 12.31 -15.12
C PRO A 74 -0.04 12.86 -13.70
N GLU A 75 -0.26 14.16 -13.50
CA GLU A 75 -0.29 14.81 -12.20
C GLU A 75 -1.49 14.33 -11.37
N ILE A 76 -2.69 14.29 -11.97
CA ILE A 76 -3.91 13.82 -11.30
C ILE A 76 -3.76 12.35 -10.91
N VAL A 77 -3.26 11.52 -11.82
CA VAL A 77 -3.06 10.09 -11.53
C VAL A 77 -1.98 9.87 -10.46
N ALA A 78 -0.93 10.70 -10.44
CA ALA A 78 0.07 10.66 -9.39
C ALA A 78 -0.53 10.99 -8.02
N GLU A 79 -1.34 12.05 -7.93
CA GLU A 79 -2.04 12.45 -6.71
C GLU A 79 -2.97 11.35 -6.20
N GLN A 80 -3.78 10.77 -7.08
CA GLN A 80 -4.67 9.64 -6.76
C GLN A 80 -3.88 8.43 -6.27
N ALA A 81 -2.77 8.08 -6.93
CA ALA A 81 -1.94 6.94 -6.55
C ALA A 81 -1.27 7.13 -5.18
N VAL A 82 -0.81 8.34 -4.89
CA VAL A 82 -0.26 8.68 -3.57
C VAL A 82 -1.34 8.63 -2.50
N TYR A 83 -2.53 9.19 -2.78
CA TYR A 83 -3.65 9.14 -1.86
C TYR A 83 -4.09 7.71 -1.50
N ASN A 84 -4.07 6.79 -2.46
CA ASN A 84 -4.44 5.39 -2.22
C ASN A 84 -3.63 4.73 -1.09
N ARG A 85 -2.41 5.20 -0.84
CA ARG A 85 -1.58 4.75 0.29
C ARG A 85 -2.18 5.23 1.63
N THR A 86 -2.70 6.45 1.70
CA THR A 86 -3.34 6.99 2.92
C THR A 86 -4.71 6.37 3.17
N ALA A 87 -5.47 6.05 2.12
CA ALA A 87 -6.74 5.30 2.19
C ALA A 87 -6.55 3.83 2.60
N GLY A 88 -5.32 3.39 2.84
CA GLY A 88 -5.00 2.02 3.24
C GLY A 88 -5.08 1.01 2.11
N GLY A 89 -4.90 1.46 0.86
CA GLY A 89 -4.78 0.58 -0.31
C GLY A 89 -3.54 -0.31 -0.23
N ASN A 90 -3.67 -1.56 -0.65
CA ASN A 90 -2.55 -2.50 -0.79
C ASN A 90 -1.79 -2.30 -2.12
N GLY A 91 -2.30 -1.46 -3.01
CA GLY A 91 -1.71 -1.16 -4.30
C GLY A 91 -2.69 -0.44 -5.23
N ASN A 92 -2.25 -0.23 -6.46
CA ASN A 92 -3.03 0.39 -7.51
C ASN A 92 -3.24 -0.58 -8.68
N SER A 93 -4.42 -0.53 -9.30
CA SER A 93 -4.75 -1.23 -10.53
C SER A 93 -4.94 -0.22 -11.66
N ILE A 94 -4.14 -0.31 -12.71
CA ILE A 94 -4.11 0.68 -13.78
C ILE A 94 -4.94 0.21 -14.98
N PHE A 95 -5.93 1.00 -15.40
CA PHE A 95 -6.73 0.74 -16.57
C PHE A 95 -6.50 1.84 -17.62
N ALA A 96 -5.75 1.56 -18.69
CA ALA A 96 -5.15 0.28 -18.98
C ALA A 96 -3.80 0.48 -19.67
N LEU A 97 -2.98 -0.56 -19.75
CA LEU A 97 -1.63 -0.50 -20.33
C LEU A 97 -1.56 0.19 -21.71
N PRO A 98 -2.47 -0.07 -22.69
CA PRO A 98 -2.43 0.63 -23.98
C PRO A 98 -2.55 2.16 -23.84
N TYR A 99 -3.38 2.64 -22.93
CA TYR A 99 -3.57 4.07 -22.70
C TYR A 99 -2.37 4.70 -21.99
N THR A 100 -1.71 3.95 -21.11
CA THR A 100 -0.49 4.38 -20.43
C THR A 100 0.57 4.85 -21.42
N GLN A 101 0.76 4.11 -22.50
CA GLN A 101 1.72 4.46 -23.55
C GLN A 101 1.23 5.61 -24.44
N VAL A 102 -0.06 5.58 -24.85
CA VAL A 102 -0.65 6.58 -25.76
C VAL A 102 -0.68 7.96 -25.14
N PHE A 103 -0.96 8.06 -23.84
CA PHE A 103 -1.10 9.34 -23.11
C PHE A 103 0.13 9.72 -22.25
N GLY A 104 1.25 8.99 -22.41
CA GLY A 104 2.54 9.37 -21.85
C GLY A 104 2.69 9.18 -20.33
N PHE A 105 1.99 8.20 -19.74
CA PHE A 105 2.12 7.89 -18.32
C PHE A 105 3.32 6.99 -17.97
N ASP A 106 3.97 6.40 -18.96
CA ASP A 106 5.09 5.47 -18.79
C ASP A 106 6.27 6.10 -18.05
N GLY A 107 6.63 7.35 -18.37
CA GLY A 107 7.67 8.08 -17.65
C GLY A 107 7.33 8.30 -16.17
N LEU A 108 6.07 8.71 -15.86
CA LEU A 108 5.59 8.86 -14.49
C LEU A 108 5.73 7.56 -13.69
N TYR A 109 5.43 6.43 -14.30
CA TYR A 109 5.49 5.15 -13.62
C TYR A 109 6.91 4.63 -13.46
N ALA A 110 7.72 4.67 -14.53
CA ALA A 110 9.06 4.10 -14.54
C ALA A 110 10.06 4.91 -13.71
N GLU A 111 9.96 6.24 -13.73
CA GLU A 111 10.90 7.15 -13.05
C GLU A 111 10.37 7.64 -11.70
N GLY A 112 9.07 7.51 -11.45
CA GLY A 112 8.40 8.03 -10.27
C GLY A 112 7.75 6.96 -9.39
N LEU A 113 6.43 6.80 -9.55
CA LEU A 113 5.58 6.05 -8.60
C LEU A 113 5.92 4.57 -8.48
N TYR A 114 6.37 3.93 -9.56
CA TYR A 114 6.63 2.50 -9.64
C TYR A 114 8.04 2.20 -10.13
N ARG A 115 9.02 3.07 -9.78
CA ARG A 115 10.43 2.90 -10.12
C ARG A 115 11.05 1.63 -9.52
N THR A 116 10.48 1.12 -8.43
CA THR A 116 10.86 -0.15 -7.82
C THR A 116 9.88 -1.25 -8.23
N PRO A 117 10.34 -2.48 -8.49
CA PRO A 117 9.48 -3.61 -8.80
C PRO A 117 8.47 -3.86 -7.67
N ALA A 118 7.20 -4.00 -8.04
CA ALA A 118 6.16 -4.35 -7.08
C ALA A 118 6.31 -5.82 -6.62
N VAL A 119 6.16 -6.04 -5.33
CA VAL A 119 6.13 -7.38 -4.73
C VAL A 119 4.75 -7.61 -4.15
N HIS A 120 4.11 -8.71 -4.55
CA HIS A 120 2.79 -9.06 -4.04
C HIS A 120 2.88 -9.47 -2.57
N THR A 121 1.93 -9.00 -1.75
CA THR A 121 1.97 -9.23 -0.29
C THR A 121 1.72 -10.68 0.15
N ASP A 122 1.33 -11.57 -0.77
CA ASP A 122 1.33 -13.02 -0.49
C ASP A 122 2.75 -13.59 -0.38
N ASP A 123 3.70 -12.98 -1.09
CA ASP A 123 5.13 -13.23 -0.84
C ASP A 123 5.60 -12.31 0.30
N CYS A 124 5.20 -12.66 1.51
CA CYS A 124 5.50 -11.86 2.69
C CYS A 124 7.01 -11.75 2.94
N GLY A 125 7.78 -12.81 2.61
CA GLY A 125 9.23 -12.84 2.74
C GLY A 125 9.97 -11.89 1.82
N ALA A 126 9.38 -11.54 0.68
CA ALA A 126 9.93 -10.53 -0.23
C ALA A 126 9.29 -9.15 -0.03
N ALA A 127 8.00 -9.08 0.33
CA ALA A 127 7.26 -7.82 0.43
C ALA A 127 7.77 -6.91 1.55
N MET A 128 7.96 -7.43 2.75
CA MET A 128 8.41 -6.61 3.89
C MET A 128 9.84 -6.06 3.71
N PRO A 129 10.83 -6.88 3.29
CA PRO A 129 12.15 -6.34 2.96
C PRO A 129 12.10 -5.26 1.86
N ALA A 130 11.24 -5.42 0.84
CA ALA A 130 11.08 -4.42 -0.22
C ALA A 130 10.52 -3.08 0.31
N PHE A 131 9.50 -3.10 1.19
CA PHE A 131 8.99 -1.88 1.83
C PHE A 131 10.05 -1.17 2.68
N LEU A 132 10.82 -1.92 3.44
CA LEU A 132 11.87 -1.34 4.28
C LEU A 132 13.06 -0.82 3.45
N ALA A 133 13.39 -1.51 2.35
CA ALA A 133 14.40 -1.02 1.39
C ALA A 133 13.96 0.30 0.73
N GLU A 134 12.67 0.45 0.38
CA GLU A 134 12.13 1.71 -0.16
C GLU A 134 12.22 2.85 0.87
N LEU A 135 12.00 2.58 2.16
CA LEU A 135 12.21 3.57 3.21
C LEU A 135 13.69 4.00 3.28
N CYS A 136 14.63 3.06 3.23
CA CYS A 136 16.06 3.37 3.21
C CYS A 136 16.44 4.21 1.98
N GLU A 137 15.95 3.84 0.79
CA GLU A 137 16.18 4.60 -0.44
C GLU A 137 15.61 6.02 -0.33
N THR A 138 14.43 6.19 0.24
CA THR A 138 13.82 7.51 0.46
C THR A 138 14.67 8.35 1.40
N ILE A 139 15.20 7.77 2.48
CA ILE A 139 16.11 8.46 3.39
C ILE A 139 17.37 8.90 2.66
N ASP A 140 18.01 8.00 1.93
CA ASP A 140 19.28 8.28 1.24
C ASP A 140 19.11 9.30 0.10
N SER A 141 18.11 9.10 -0.75
CA SER A 141 17.92 9.90 -1.99
C SER A 141 17.20 11.23 -1.77
N THR A 142 16.45 11.37 -0.67
CA THR A 142 15.63 12.55 -0.43
C THR A 142 16.05 13.28 0.84
N TYR A 143 15.96 12.63 2.01
CA TYR A 143 16.16 13.36 3.26
C TYR A 143 17.61 13.71 3.51
N LEU A 144 18.53 12.77 3.38
CA LEU A 144 19.97 13.03 3.57
C LEU A 144 20.54 13.89 2.42
N TYR A 145 19.97 13.79 1.22
CA TYR A 145 20.36 14.67 0.11
C TYR A 145 19.93 16.12 0.34
N LEU A 146 18.69 16.36 0.81
CA LEU A 146 18.17 17.72 1.03
C LEU A 146 18.56 18.30 2.39
N CYS A 147 18.78 17.48 3.40
CA CYS A 147 19.12 17.87 4.77
C CYS A 147 20.07 16.84 5.39
N PRO A 148 21.37 16.92 5.09
CA PRO A 148 22.36 15.94 5.58
C PRO A 148 22.40 15.78 7.10
N ASP A 149 22.09 16.86 7.82
CA ASP A 149 22.12 16.91 9.29
C ASP A 149 20.74 16.62 9.94
N CYS A 150 19.77 16.08 9.17
CA CYS A 150 18.42 15.81 9.70
C CYS A 150 18.34 14.65 10.71
N GLY A 151 19.43 13.93 10.96
CA GLY A 151 19.50 12.82 11.92
C GLY A 151 18.86 11.49 11.43
N ALA A 152 18.42 11.42 10.18
CA ALA A 152 17.75 10.24 9.64
C ALA A 152 18.69 9.02 9.40
N GLU A 153 20.01 9.23 9.42
CA GLU A 153 21.00 8.18 9.21
C GLU A 153 20.87 7.03 10.23
N ARG A 154 20.67 7.38 11.53
CA ARG A 154 20.55 6.37 12.60
C ARG A 154 19.32 5.48 12.44
N ILE A 155 18.19 6.06 12.05
CA ILE A 155 16.98 5.26 11.83
C ILE A 155 17.10 4.44 10.54
N ARG A 156 17.75 4.96 9.51
CA ARG A 156 18.05 4.25 8.27
C ARG A 156 18.82 2.95 8.53
N GLU A 157 19.85 2.97 9.39
CA GLU A 157 20.61 1.77 9.77
C GLU A 157 19.73 0.73 10.46
N LYS A 158 18.84 1.16 11.36
CA LYS A 158 17.88 0.26 12.03
C LYS A 158 16.87 -0.34 11.06
N ILE A 159 16.37 0.45 10.10
CA ILE A 159 15.45 -0.03 9.07
C ILE A 159 16.16 -1.08 8.19
N ALA A 160 17.40 -0.84 7.78
CA ALA A 160 18.16 -1.80 6.98
C ALA A 160 18.38 -3.12 7.73
N ALA A 161 18.79 -3.07 9.01
CA ALA A 161 18.93 -4.26 9.83
C ALA A 161 17.62 -5.04 10.00
N ALA A 162 16.49 -4.34 10.15
CA ALA A 162 15.17 -4.96 10.22
C ALA A 162 14.77 -5.61 8.89
N ALA A 163 15.12 -5.01 7.74
CA ALA A 163 14.90 -5.62 6.43
C ALA A 163 15.67 -6.93 6.28
N ASP A 164 16.94 -6.96 6.68
CA ASP A 164 17.79 -8.17 6.65
C ASP A 164 17.25 -9.27 7.58
N GLU A 165 16.79 -8.90 8.80
CA GLU A 165 16.18 -9.84 9.75
C GLU A 165 14.91 -10.49 9.16
N LEU A 166 13.99 -9.69 8.61
CA LEU A 166 12.77 -10.20 8.01
C LEU A 166 13.03 -11.03 6.74
N ALA A 167 14.00 -10.63 5.92
CA ALA A 167 14.45 -11.45 4.79
C ALA A 167 15.00 -12.81 5.22
N GLY A 168 15.72 -12.85 6.33
CA GLY A 168 16.27 -14.08 6.91
C GLY A 168 15.22 -15.07 7.41
N LEU A 169 13.99 -14.63 7.68
CA LEU A 169 12.88 -15.53 8.04
C LEU A 169 12.38 -16.35 6.85
N GLY A 170 12.66 -15.90 5.63
CA GLY A 170 12.25 -16.57 4.40
C GLY A 170 10.76 -16.46 4.08
N GLY A 171 10.35 -17.12 3.00
CA GLY A 171 8.95 -17.19 2.60
C GLY A 171 8.14 -18.17 3.43
N ALA A 172 6.86 -17.89 3.64
CA ALA A 172 5.95 -18.74 4.38
C ALA A 172 5.26 -19.76 3.46
N ALA A 173 5.32 -21.04 3.83
CA ALA A 173 4.79 -22.13 3.02
C ALA A 173 3.27 -22.33 3.18
N ASP A 174 2.71 -21.97 4.33
CA ASP A 174 1.31 -22.14 4.70
C ASP A 174 0.76 -20.90 5.43
N ASP A 175 -0.54 -20.92 5.75
CA ASP A 175 -1.19 -19.77 6.39
C ASP A 175 -0.76 -19.58 7.86
N GLU A 176 -0.37 -20.62 8.58
CA GLU A 176 0.13 -20.50 9.94
C GLU A 176 1.48 -19.77 9.96
N SER A 177 2.42 -20.19 9.09
CA SER A 177 3.72 -19.52 8.95
C SER A 177 3.58 -18.09 8.40
N ARG A 178 2.63 -17.83 7.49
CA ARG A 178 2.31 -16.46 7.03
C ARG A 178 1.80 -15.58 8.17
N LEU A 179 0.91 -16.11 9.01
CA LEU A 179 0.42 -15.37 10.18
C LEU A 179 1.55 -15.01 11.12
N ALA A 180 2.41 -15.98 11.44
CA ALA A 180 3.56 -15.76 12.30
C ALA A 180 4.52 -14.70 11.72
N TYR A 181 4.80 -14.76 10.42
CA TYR A 181 5.62 -13.77 9.73
C TYR A 181 5.02 -12.35 9.83
N TRP A 182 3.73 -12.17 9.52
CA TRP A 182 3.08 -10.86 9.59
C TRP A 182 3.00 -10.33 11.03
N GLN A 183 2.86 -11.20 12.03
CA GLN A 183 2.91 -10.81 13.44
C GLN A 183 4.31 -10.33 13.84
N GLN A 184 5.36 -11.01 13.37
CA GLN A 184 6.74 -10.56 13.57
C GLN A 184 6.99 -9.21 12.87
N ALA A 185 6.55 -9.05 11.63
CA ALA A 185 6.64 -7.78 10.90
C ALA A 185 5.93 -6.63 11.66
N ALA A 186 4.75 -6.88 12.24
CA ALA A 186 4.06 -5.90 13.07
C ALA A 186 4.85 -5.51 14.32
N GLN A 187 5.54 -6.45 14.93
CA GLN A 187 6.41 -6.17 16.08
C GLN A 187 7.63 -5.35 15.67
N THR A 188 8.27 -5.73 14.57
CA THR A 188 9.41 -4.99 13.99
C THR A 188 9.05 -3.54 13.69
N MET A 189 7.87 -3.30 13.07
CA MET A 189 7.41 -1.93 12.79
C MET A 189 7.20 -1.10 14.07
N ARG A 190 6.63 -1.68 15.13
CA ARG A 190 6.51 -0.99 16.44
C ARG A 190 7.89 -0.59 16.99
N SER A 191 8.85 -1.51 16.97
CA SER A 191 10.22 -1.24 17.45
C SER A 191 10.91 -0.15 16.61
N LEU A 192 10.67 -0.11 15.30
CA LEU A 192 11.19 0.95 14.42
C LEU A 192 10.56 2.30 14.72
N ARG A 193 9.25 2.38 15.03
CA ARG A 193 8.61 3.62 15.45
C ARG A 193 9.17 4.16 16.76
N GLU A 194 9.29 3.30 17.77
CA GLU A 194 9.94 3.66 19.04
C GLU A 194 11.36 4.17 18.82
N ALA A 195 12.11 3.49 17.96
CA ALA A 195 13.46 3.89 17.60
C ALA A 195 13.52 5.23 16.83
N LEU A 196 12.51 5.55 16.03
CA LEU A 196 12.40 6.83 15.32
C LEU A 196 12.15 7.98 16.30
N ASP A 197 11.32 7.78 17.33
CA ASP A 197 11.07 8.79 18.36
C ASP A 197 12.35 9.13 19.14
N ASP A 198 13.22 8.15 19.36
CA ASP A 198 14.50 8.31 20.07
C ASP A 198 15.66 8.78 19.18
N ALA A 199 15.50 8.77 17.86
CA ALA A 199 16.60 9.01 16.92
C ALA A 199 17.02 10.49 16.82
N GLY A 200 16.16 11.42 17.28
CA GLY A 200 16.42 12.87 17.18
C GLY A 200 16.40 13.37 15.73
N VAL A 201 15.50 12.80 14.93
CA VAL A 201 15.29 13.19 13.53
C VAL A 201 14.58 14.54 13.47
N GLU A 202 14.89 15.34 12.45
CA GLU A 202 14.22 16.62 12.19
C GLU A 202 12.70 16.40 12.05
N ALA A 203 11.89 17.29 12.63
CA ALA A 203 10.46 17.06 12.86
C ALA A 203 9.64 16.78 11.59
N ARG A 204 9.96 17.43 10.45
CA ARG A 204 9.25 17.20 9.17
C ARG A 204 9.60 15.84 8.58
N VAL A 205 10.89 15.47 8.65
CA VAL A 205 11.36 14.16 8.20
C VAL A 205 10.77 13.06 9.07
N GLN A 206 10.72 13.26 10.39
CA GLN A 206 10.09 12.32 11.30
C GLN A 206 8.61 12.13 10.98
N ALA A 207 7.86 13.22 10.74
CA ALA A 207 6.43 13.15 10.41
C ALA A 207 6.19 12.36 9.13
N ASP A 208 6.95 12.61 8.04
CA ASP A 208 6.80 11.87 6.79
C ASP A 208 7.20 10.39 6.92
N LEU A 209 8.24 10.09 7.69
CA LEU A 209 8.60 8.70 7.99
C LEU A 209 7.51 7.97 8.78
N LEU A 210 6.87 8.65 9.75
CA LEU A 210 5.74 8.09 10.50
C LEU A 210 4.55 7.79 9.60
N ASP A 211 4.22 8.66 8.65
CA ASP A 211 3.13 8.45 7.69
C ASP A 211 3.42 7.26 6.77
N ARG A 212 4.65 7.12 6.29
CA ARG A 212 5.08 5.97 5.48
C ARG A 212 5.04 4.66 6.28
N MET A 213 5.50 4.67 7.53
CA MET A 213 5.42 3.53 8.43
C MET A 213 3.96 3.15 8.72
N ALA A 214 3.08 4.12 8.93
CA ALA A 214 1.65 3.88 9.14
C ALA A 214 1.00 3.20 7.93
N TYR A 215 1.39 3.55 6.71
CA TYR A 215 0.96 2.84 5.50
C TYR A 215 1.37 1.35 5.52
N ILE A 216 2.63 1.05 5.84
CA ILE A 216 3.12 -0.33 5.94
C ILE A 216 2.36 -1.10 7.03
N GLU A 217 2.12 -0.49 8.19
CA GLU A 217 1.34 -1.09 9.29
C GLU A 217 -0.09 -1.42 8.89
N GLN A 218 -0.73 -0.59 8.05
CA GLN A 218 -2.06 -0.88 7.51
C GLN A 218 -2.05 -2.11 6.59
N ILE A 219 -1.04 -2.24 5.74
CA ILE A 219 -0.84 -3.41 4.88
C ILE A 219 -0.67 -4.67 5.75
N ILE A 220 0.21 -4.62 6.75
CA ILE A 220 0.42 -5.72 7.70
C ILE A 220 -0.90 -6.14 8.36
N ALA A 221 -1.65 -5.17 8.89
CA ALA A 221 -2.91 -5.43 9.58
C ALA A 221 -3.95 -6.10 8.68
N ARG A 222 -4.07 -5.69 7.41
CA ARG A 222 -4.95 -6.33 6.42
C ARG A 222 -4.52 -7.76 6.11
N ASN A 223 -3.22 -8.00 5.94
CA ASN A 223 -2.71 -9.34 5.69
C ASN A 223 -2.91 -10.27 6.88
N ILE A 224 -2.69 -9.82 8.12
CA ILE A 224 -3.00 -10.58 9.34
C ILE A 224 -4.48 -10.96 9.35
N ALA A 225 -5.38 -10.00 9.13
CA ALA A 225 -6.83 -10.24 9.13
C ALA A 225 -7.24 -11.23 8.02
N ALA A 226 -6.66 -11.12 6.82
CA ALA A 226 -6.93 -12.02 5.71
C ALA A 226 -6.50 -13.46 6.02
N VAL A 227 -5.29 -13.65 6.56
CA VAL A 227 -4.78 -14.99 6.93
C VAL A 227 -5.59 -15.59 8.07
N GLN A 228 -5.92 -14.80 9.10
CA GLN A 228 -6.75 -15.28 10.23
C GLN A 228 -8.13 -15.77 9.80
N ARG A 229 -8.73 -15.18 8.75
CA ARG A 229 -10.00 -15.67 8.20
C ARG A 229 -9.85 -17.02 7.53
N ARG A 230 -8.76 -17.26 6.79
CA ARG A 230 -8.50 -18.56 6.13
C ARG A 230 -8.22 -19.69 7.12
N LEU A 231 -7.75 -19.36 8.32
CA LEU A 231 -7.46 -20.33 9.39
C LEU A 231 -8.71 -20.69 10.25
N ARG A 232 -9.85 -20.01 10.05
CA ARG A 232 -11.13 -20.29 10.72
C ARG A 232 -11.95 -21.31 9.95
#